data_d18d65da80f680661480b48c8163c23b
#
_entry.id   d18d65da80f680661480b48c8163c23b
#
_cell.length_a   1.000
_cell.length_b   1.000
_cell.length_c   1.000
_cell.angle_alpha   90.00
_cell.angle_beta   90.00
_cell.angle_gamma   90.00
#
_symmetry.space_group_name_H-M   'P 1'
#
loop_
_entity.id
_entity.type
_entity.pdbx_description
1 polymer ?
#
loop_
_entity_poly.entity_id
_entity_poly.type
_entity_poly.pdbx_seq_one_letter_code
_entity_poly.pdbx_strand_id
1 'polypeptide(L)'
;MPQDPVRLLPPAEAAELPTADADGQRVLDRVAEGSNVVVLGAPGTGKTSLALRLLAEAVAGGRDAVLLAPTRARADWLRGRAAHLLREGHGDGVVRVRTPAALALTILTTSLTMRPAPLPPPVLLAGAEEDSALASMVSTVTWPGLPAEATGSRAFRSELRNLLARAGELGVSADDLADLGRRLNVPIWGPASQLLRTWDAQGRASAERRAQTRKMDTARLQDRAVEALSSWGADAVTAPRPVPDLVLVDDYQDCTAATARLLTALATPDPDGHRAQVVVLGDPDVAVETFRGGTPSLLVAAEDHSGLAATRLRLTTCYRGNPAIAAVIRDQSARVPVTGTTAHRQTTPAPQSSARSSAGPSSGASDAERPQAAAGVEVVLASSIWQEHAHVARTLRLEHVHHGTA
;
A
#
# COMPACT_ATOMS: atom_id res chain seq x y z
N MET A 1 -32.53 -12.79 32.47
CA MET A 1 -31.29 -12.09 32.72
C MET A 1 -31.10 -11.10 31.56
N PRO A 2 -31.07 -9.77 31.78
CA PRO A 2 -30.76 -8.83 30.71
C PRO A 2 -29.32 -9.10 30.26
N GLN A 3 -29.15 -9.36 28.97
CA GLN A 3 -27.83 -9.44 28.36
C GLN A 3 -27.28 -8.01 28.27
N ASP A 4 -26.17 -7.75 28.96
CA ASP A 4 -25.45 -6.49 28.77
C ASP A 4 -25.09 -6.35 27.28
N PRO A 5 -25.37 -5.17 26.69
CA PRO A 5 -25.05 -4.94 25.28
C PRO A 5 -23.54 -5.06 25.08
N VAL A 6 -23.14 -5.84 24.10
CA VAL A 6 -21.72 -5.93 23.67
C VAL A 6 -21.27 -4.53 23.27
N ARG A 7 -20.42 -3.94 24.09
CA ARG A 7 -19.84 -2.61 23.84
C ARG A 7 -18.47 -2.81 23.15
N LEU A 8 -18.37 -2.35 21.92
CA LEU A 8 -17.06 -2.24 21.26
C LEU A 8 -16.28 -1.14 22.00
N LEU A 9 -15.27 -1.55 22.74
CA LEU A 9 -14.30 -0.60 23.29
C LEU A 9 -13.34 -0.20 22.15
N PRO A 10 -13.06 1.11 22.00
CA PRO A 10 -11.98 1.51 21.09
C PRO A 10 -10.68 0.85 21.58
N PRO A 11 -9.78 0.46 20.65
CA PRO A 11 -8.49 -0.08 21.05
C PRO A 11 -7.81 0.92 21.98
N ALA A 12 -7.17 0.42 23.06
CA ALA A 12 -6.41 1.24 23.97
C ALA A 12 -5.41 2.10 23.15
N GLU A 13 -5.59 3.40 23.23
CA GLU A 13 -4.79 4.36 22.47
C GLU A 13 -3.35 4.28 22.95
N ALA A 14 -2.44 3.85 22.09
CA ALA A 14 -1.02 4.07 22.31
C ALA A 14 -0.78 5.57 22.06
N ALA A 15 -0.79 6.34 23.12
CA ALA A 15 -0.71 7.81 23.10
C ALA A 15 0.60 8.33 22.50
N GLU A 16 1.67 7.54 22.48
CA GLU A 16 2.98 7.96 22.00
C GLU A 16 3.58 6.95 21.01
N LEU A 17 4.25 7.46 19.98
CA LEU A 17 5.11 6.63 19.14
C LEU A 17 6.32 6.19 19.98
N PRO A 18 6.66 4.89 20.00
CA PRO A 18 7.85 4.43 20.67
C PRO A 18 9.09 5.16 20.13
N THR A 19 10.05 5.47 21.00
CA THR A 19 11.32 6.09 20.59
C THR A 19 11.98 5.22 19.52
N ALA A 20 12.57 5.87 18.52
CA ALA A 20 13.33 5.16 17.49
C ALA A 20 14.52 4.45 18.12
N ASP A 21 14.74 3.19 17.77
CA ASP A 21 15.99 2.49 18.09
C ASP A 21 17.13 2.96 17.16
N ALA A 22 18.29 2.35 17.30
CA ALA A 22 19.46 2.71 16.49
C ALA A 22 19.21 2.56 14.98
N ASP A 23 18.41 1.58 14.56
CA ASP A 23 18.06 1.39 13.15
C ASP A 23 17.10 2.47 12.68
N GLY A 24 16.06 2.75 13.44
CA GLY A 24 15.12 3.83 13.19
C GLY A 24 15.82 5.19 13.16
N GLN A 25 16.75 5.45 14.08
CA GLN A 25 17.52 6.69 14.09
C GLN A 25 18.37 6.86 12.83
N ARG A 26 19.02 5.80 12.35
CA ARG A 26 19.74 5.85 11.06
C ARG A 26 18.84 6.22 9.87
N VAL A 27 17.59 5.77 9.89
CA VAL A 27 16.62 6.17 8.85
C VAL A 27 16.29 7.65 8.98
N LEU A 28 16.01 8.14 10.19
CA LEU A 28 15.72 9.56 10.45
C LEU A 28 16.90 10.45 9.99
N ASP A 29 18.13 10.08 10.33
CA ASP A 29 19.34 10.82 9.96
C ASP A 29 19.50 10.86 8.44
N ARG A 30 19.32 9.74 7.75
CA ARG A 30 19.45 9.67 6.28
C ARG A 30 18.35 10.46 5.57
N VAL A 31 17.14 10.49 6.13
CA VAL A 31 16.04 11.33 5.62
C VAL A 31 16.32 12.81 5.85
N ALA A 32 16.91 13.17 6.98
CA ALA A 32 17.34 14.56 7.25
C ALA A 32 18.42 15.06 6.27
N GLU A 33 19.28 14.15 5.75
CA GLU A 33 20.26 14.45 4.70
C GLU A 33 19.64 14.66 3.30
N GLY A 34 18.32 14.47 3.13
CA GLY A 34 17.64 14.65 1.85
C GLY A 34 17.74 13.45 0.89
N SER A 35 18.24 12.29 1.37
CA SER A 35 18.36 11.07 0.56
C SER A 35 17.02 10.36 0.39
N ASN A 36 16.80 9.73 -0.76
CA ASN A 36 15.74 8.73 -0.88
C ASN A 36 16.14 7.45 -0.14
N VAL A 37 15.19 6.80 0.51
CA VAL A 37 15.45 5.65 1.37
C VAL A 37 14.46 4.52 1.10
N VAL A 38 14.97 3.29 1.04
CA VAL A 38 14.16 2.07 1.12
C VAL A 38 14.42 1.37 2.44
N VAL A 39 13.36 1.21 3.23
CA VAL A 39 13.41 0.60 4.56
C VAL A 39 12.80 -0.80 4.51
N LEU A 40 13.64 -1.81 4.72
CA LEU A 40 13.22 -3.19 4.82
C LEU A 40 13.09 -3.62 6.28
N GLY A 41 12.02 -4.34 6.59
CA GLY A 41 11.86 -4.89 7.94
C GLY A 41 10.81 -5.98 7.98
N ALA A 42 11.07 -7.03 8.75
CA ALA A 42 10.11 -8.09 9.00
C ALA A 42 8.84 -7.58 9.73
N PRO A 43 7.76 -8.38 9.82
CA PRO A 43 6.58 -7.99 10.58
C PRO A 43 6.94 -7.66 12.03
N GLY A 44 6.38 -6.55 12.55
CA GLY A 44 6.61 -6.13 13.94
C GLY A 44 7.87 -5.30 14.18
N THR A 45 8.66 -4.95 13.16
CA THR A 45 9.87 -4.12 13.30
C THR A 45 9.60 -2.61 13.36
N GLY A 46 8.35 -2.17 13.38
CA GLY A 46 8.03 -0.75 13.56
C GLY A 46 8.01 0.10 12.30
N LYS A 47 7.99 -0.49 11.08
CA LYS A 47 7.93 0.24 9.81
C LYS A 47 6.87 1.35 9.80
N THR A 48 5.62 1.00 10.09
CA THR A 48 4.50 1.95 10.11
C THR A 48 4.67 3.04 11.18
N SER A 49 5.18 2.68 12.37
CA SER A 49 5.45 3.65 13.44
C SER A 49 6.55 4.64 13.01
N LEU A 50 7.57 4.16 12.30
CA LEU A 50 8.61 5.00 11.74
C LEU A 50 8.08 5.93 10.65
N ALA A 51 7.22 5.42 9.74
CA ALA A 51 6.57 6.25 8.72
C ALA A 51 5.72 7.36 9.34
N LEU A 52 4.96 7.05 10.39
CA LEU A 52 4.17 8.05 11.12
C LEU A 52 5.05 9.07 11.85
N ARG A 53 6.18 8.66 12.42
CA ARG A 53 7.16 9.56 13.04
C ARG A 53 7.77 10.51 12.01
N LEU A 54 8.25 10.00 10.88
CA LEU A 54 8.78 10.81 9.78
C LEU A 54 7.77 11.83 9.27
N LEU A 55 6.49 11.43 9.14
CA LEU A 55 5.40 12.32 8.78
C LEU A 55 5.23 13.45 9.82
N ALA A 56 5.19 13.09 11.09
CA ALA A 56 5.02 14.05 12.18
C ALA A 56 6.18 15.05 12.25
N GLU A 57 7.42 14.57 12.15
CA GLU A 57 8.62 15.42 12.17
C GLU A 57 8.68 16.36 10.95
N ALA A 58 8.31 15.85 9.76
CA ALA A 58 8.26 16.67 8.55
C ALA A 58 7.20 17.80 8.66
N VAL A 59 6.00 17.46 9.14
CA VAL A 59 4.92 18.45 9.34
C VAL A 59 5.31 19.47 10.42
N ALA A 60 5.91 19.04 11.52
CA ALA A 60 6.40 19.94 12.57
C ALA A 60 7.52 20.86 12.05
N GLY A 61 8.35 20.39 11.13
CA GLY A 61 9.37 21.18 10.42
C GLY A 61 8.82 22.06 9.30
N GLY A 62 7.52 22.12 9.09
CA GLY A 62 6.87 22.96 8.04
C GLY A 62 7.01 22.41 6.61
N ARG A 63 7.46 21.16 6.44
CA ARG A 63 7.56 20.51 5.12
C ARG A 63 6.19 20.02 4.64
N ASP A 64 5.92 20.16 3.36
CA ASP A 64 4.77 19.51 2.73
C ASP A 64 5.03 18.01 2.60
N ALA A 65 4.39 17.22 3.46
CA ALA A 65 4.60 15.77 3.52
C ALA A 65 3.31 14.99 3.28
N VAL A 66 3.43 13.84 2.58
CA VAL A 66 2.33 12.92 2.36
C VAL A 66 2.74 11.49 2.69
N LEU A 67 1.86 10.77 3.39
CA LEU A 67 1.99 9.33 3.60
C LEU A 67 1.02 8.61 2.65
N LEU A 68 1.57 7.73 1.83
CA LEU A 68 0.82 6.91 0.88
C LEU A 68 0.65 5.49 1.42
N ALA A 69 -0.51 4.91 1.13
CA ALA A 69 -0.82 3.52 1.41
C ALA A 69 -1.42 2.84 0.18
N PRO A 70 -1.18 1.54 -0.06
CA PRO A 70 -1.59 0.85 -1.28
C PRO A 70 -3.11 0.78 -1.45
N THR A 71 -3.86 0.72 -0.35
CA THR A 71 -5.32 0.62 -0.37
C THR A 71 -6.00 1.75 0.40
N ARG A 72 -7.27 2.02 0.03
CA ARG A 72 -8.09 3.03 0.72
C ARG A 72 -8.30 2.68 2.20
N ALA A 73 -8.59 1.43 2.51
CA ALA A 73 -8.79 0.98 3.89
C ALA A 73 -7.52 1.21 4.74
N ARG A 74 -6.34 0.92 4.18
CA ARG A 74 -5.06 1.18 4.86
C ARG A 74 -4.81 2.68 5.04
N ALA A 75 -5.10 3.49 4.03
CA ALA A 75 -4.97 4.95 4.11
C ALA A 75 -5.91 5.54 5.17
N ASP A 76 -7.16 5.07 5.25
CA ASP A 76 -8.12 5.54 6.25
C ASP A 76 -7.67 5.19 7.68
N TRP A 77 -7.16 3.98 7.89
CA TRP A 77 -6.60 3.56 9.18
C TRP A 77 -5.37 4.40 9.59
N LEU A 78 -4.42 4.61 8.66
CA LEU A 78 -3.24 5.44 8.90
C LEU A 78 -3.62 6.90 9.18
N ARG A 79 -4.64 7.43 8.50
CA ARG A 79 -5.13 8.80 8.72
C ARG A 79 -5.65 8.98 10.14
N GLY A 80 -6.41 8.01 10.65
CA GLY A 80 -6.89 8.02 12.03
C GLY A 80 -5.74 8.05 13.04
N ARG A 81 -4.71 7.21 12.85
CA ARG A 81 -3.53 7.19 13.72
C ARG A 81 -2.69 8.47 13.60
N ALA A 82 -2.46 8.96 12.40
CA ALA A 82 -1.70 10.19 12.20
C ALA A 82 -2.41 11.41 12.79
N ALA A 83 -3.74 11.51 12.64
CA ALA A 83 -4.52 12.58 13.22
C ALA A 83 -4.49 12.58 14.76
N HIS A 84 -4.43 11.40 15.38
CA HIS A 84 -4.30 11.28 16.84
C HIS A 84 -2.92 11.77 17.31
N LEU A 85 -1.85 11.30 16.68
CA LEU A 85 -0.48 11.69 17.03
C LEU A 85 -0.18 13.19 16.86
N LEU A 86 -0.77 13.83 15.86
CA LEU A 86 -0.53 15.26 15.59
C LEU A 86 -1.36 16.18 16.47
N ARG A 87 -2.52 15.72 17.00
CA ARG A 87 -3.30 16.51 17.96
C ARG A 87 -2.60 16.70 19.30
N GLU A 88 -1.77 15.75 19.70
CA GLU A 88 -1.12 15.75 21.02
C GLU A 88 0.20 16.55 21.08
N GLY A 89 0.74 17.03 19.96
CA GLY A 89 2.07 17.62 20.06
C GLY A 89 2.55 18.60 18.98
N HIS A 90 1.91 18.75 17.85
CA HIS A 90 2.59 19.33 16.71
C HIS A 90 1.74 20.20 15.78
N GLY A 91 1.13 21.27 16.28
CA GLY A 91 0.66 22.38 15.46
C GLY A 91 -0.50 22.09 14.48
N ASP A 92 -1.00 23.15 13.82
CA ASP A 92 -2.15 23.13 12.88
C ASP A 92 -1.81 22.50 11.50
N GLY A 93 -0.80 21.66 11.39
CA GLY A 93 -0.38 21.05 10.14
C GLY A 93 -1.42 20.06 9.58
N VAL A 94 -1.72 20.18 8.28
CA VAL A 94 -2.66 19.29 7.60
C VAL A 94 -2.05 17.93 7.36
N VAL A 95 -2.57 16.90 8.02
CA VAL A 95 -2.16 15.50 7.81
C VAL A 95 -2.64 15.01 6.45
N ARG A 96 -1.70 14.70 5.58
CA ARG A 96 -2.02 14.14 4.27
C ARG A 96 -1.69 12.65 4.22
N VAL A 97 -2.70 11.81 4.46
CA VAL A 97 -2.60 10.36 4.21
C VAL A 97 -3.53 10.00 3.05
N ARG A 98 -2.99 9.40 1.99
CA ARG A 98 -3.72 9.14 0.74
C ARG A 98 -3.31 7.81 0.12
N THR A 99 -4.02 7.40 -0.93
CA THR A 99 -3.53 6.38 -1.87
C THR A 99 -2.74 7.04 -3.01
N PRO A 100 -1.83 6.32 -3.69
CA PRO A 100 -1.14 6.83 -4.88
C PRO A 100 -2.10 7.38 -5.95
N ALA A 101 -3.21 6.68 -6.19
CA ALA A 101 -4.25 7.13 -7.12
C ALA A 101 -4.90 8.46 -6.69
N ALA A 102 -5.10 8.69 -5.39
CA ALA A 102 -5.66 9.95 -4.89
C ALA A 102 -4.66 11.12 -5.05
N LEU A 103 -3.36 10.86 -4.90
CA LEU A 103 -2.32 11.86 -5.19
C LEU A 103 -2.28 12.18 -6.69
N ALA A 104 -2.28 11.14 -7.54
CA ALA A 104 -2.32 11.28 -8.99
C ALA A 104 -3.55 12.07 -9.47
N LEU A 105 -4.71 11.83 -8.87
CA LEU A 105 -5.93 12.59 -9.14
C LEU A 105 -5.77 14.08 -8.84
N THR A 106 -5.12 14.42 -7.72
CA THR A 106 -4.85 15.83 -7.37
C THR A 106 -3.93 16.48 -8.42
N ILE A 107 -2.83 15.82 -8.79
CA ILE A 107 -1.89 16.32 -9.81
C ILE A 107 -2.61 16.55 -11.13
N LEU A 108 -3.33 15.56 -11.62
CA LEU A 108 -4.01 15.63 -12.90
C LEU A 108 -5.15 16.65 -12.90
N THR A 109 -5.92 16.73 -11.82
CA THR A 109 -6.98 17.74 -11.66
C THR A 109 -6.38 19.15 -11.73
N THR A 110 -5.34 19.43 -10.97
CA THR A 110 -4.67 20.74 -10.99
C THR A 110 -4.14 21.06 -12.40
N SER A 111 -3.46 20.10 -13.04
CA SER A 111 -2.97 20.29 -14.41
C SER A 111 -4.08 20.60 -15.41
N LEU A 112 -5.24 19.96 -15.31
CA LEU A 112 -6.33 20.15 -16.27
C LEU A 112 -7.13 21.44 -16.00
N THR A 113 -7.34 21.81 -14.76
CA THR A 113 -8.19 22.95 -14.40
C THR A 113 -7.47 24.29 -14.41
N MET A 114 -6.13 24.29 -14.22
CA MET A 114 -5.31 25.49 -14.07
C MET A 114 -4.50 25.83 -15.32
N ARG A 115 -4.93 25.39 -16.52
CA ARG A 115 -4.35 25.78 -17.80
C ARG A 115 -5.18 26.88 -18.47
N PRO A 116 -4.63 27.62 -19.45
CA PRO A 116 -5.32 28.75 -20.14
C PRO A 116 -6.67 28.35 -20.73
N ALA A 117 -6.82 27.10 -21.18
CA ALA A 117 -8.07 26.51 -21.61
C ALA A 117 -8.42 25.35 -20.65
N PRO A 118 -9.13 25.63 -19.54
CA PRO A 118 -9.44 24.62 -18.54
C PRO A 118 -10.22 23.44 -19.11
N LEU A 119 -9.88 22.25 -18.65
CA LEU A 119 -10.54 21.00 -19.00
C LEU A 119 -11.22 20.43 -17.74
N PRO A 120 -12.32 19.67 -17.90
CA PRO A 120 -12.99 19.05 -16.76
C PRO A 120 -12.04 18.06 -16.06
N PRO A 121 -12.14 17.95 -14.72
CA PRO A 121 -11.35 16.98 -13.96
C PRO A 121 -11.68 15.53 -14.38
N PRO A 122 -10.76 14.59 -14.24
CA PRO A 122 -11.02 13.21 -14.55
C PRO A 122 -11.97 12.58 -13.53
N VAL A 123 -12.74 11.58 -13.97
CA VAL A 123 -13.58 10.75 -13.11
C VAL A 123 -13.06 9.33 -13.14
N LEU A 124 -12.88 8.74 -11.96
CA LEU A 124 -12.54 7.33 -11.85
C LEU A 124 -13.73 6.48 -12.32
N LEU A 125 -13.46 5.60 -13.28
CA LEU A 125 -14.39 4.54 -13.63
C LEU A 125 -14.47 3.55 -12.48
N ALA A 126 -15.67 3.24 -12.04
CA ALA A 126 -15.88 2.26 -10.99
C ALA A 126 -17.19 1.46 -11.22
N GLY A 127 -17.14 0.19 -10.88
CA GLY A 127 -18.31 -0.66 -10.72
C GLY A 127 -19.14 -0.83 -11.99
N ALA A 128 -20.42 -0.46 -11.91
CA ALA A 128 -21.40 -0.73 -12.96
C ALA A 128 -21.15 0.04 -14.27
N GLU A 129 -20.62 1.25 -14.21
CA GLU A 129 -20.29 2.03 -15.42
C GLU A 129 -19.17 1.39 -16.22
N GLU A 130 -18.14 0.91 -15.55
CA GLU A 130 -17.03 0.20 -16.17
C GLU A 130 -17.47 -1.12 -16.77
N ASP A 131 -18.32 -1.88 -16.06
CA ASP A 131 -18.89 -3.13 -16.57
C ASP A 131 -19.75 -2.90 -17.83
N SER A 132 -20.56 -1.83 -17.84
CA SER A 132 -21.38 -1.46 -18.99
C SER A 132 -20.53 -1.04 -20.20
N ALA A 133 -19.47 -0.26 -19.98
CA ALA A 133 -18.54 0.13 -21.03
C ALA A 133 -17.83 -1.11 -21.62
N LEU A 134 -17.33 -2.01 -20.76
CA LEU A 134 -16.71 -3.25 -21.19
C LEU A 134 -17.71 -4.15 -21.95
N ALA A 135 -18.96 -4.30 -21.48
CA ALA A 135 -19.99 -5.08 -22.16
C ALA A 135 -20.21 -4.61 -23.60
N SER A 136 -20.30 -3.28 -23.79
CA SER A 136 -20.45 -2.69 -25.11
C SER A 136 -19.23 -2.94 -26.01
N MET A 137 -18.01 -2.88 -25.46
CA MET A 137 -16.78 -3.09 -26.23
C MET A 137 -16.53 -4.57 -26.55
N VAL A 138 -16.82 -5.49 -25.63
CA VAL A 138 -16.67 -6.94 -25.82
C VAL A 138 -17.47 -7.43 -27.03
N SER A 139 -18.67 -6.87 -27.27
CA SER A 139 -19.52 -7.24 -28.39
C SER A 139 -18.98 -6.77 -29.76
N THR A 140 -18.00 -5.85 -29.79
CA THR A 140 -17.42 -5.34 -31.05
C THR A 140 -16.23 -6.15 -31.55
N VAL A 141 -15.80 -7.15 -30.79
CA VAL A 141 -14.58 -7.93 -31.07
C VAL A 141 -14.90 -9.41 -31.14
N THR A 142 -14.28 -10.13 -32.07
CA THR A 142 -14.38 -11.60 -32.15
C THR A 142 -13.41 -12.28 -31.19
N TRP A 143 -13.92 -13.22 -30.39
CA TRP A 143 -13.16 -13.96 -29.38
C TRP A 143 -12.90 -15.40 -29.83
N PRO A 144 -11.67 -15.75 -30.25
CA PRO A 144 -11.36 -17.08 -30.76
C PRO A 144 -11.62 -18.17 -29.72
N GLY A 145 -12.36 -19.19 -30.09
CA GLY A 145 -12.61 -20.36 -29.24
C GLY A 145 -13.58 -20.14 -28.08
N LEU A 146 -14.21 -18.96 -27.97
CA LEU A 146 -15.21 -18.67 -26.94
C LEU A 146 -16.60 -18.46 -27.55
N PRO A 147 -17.66 -19.13 -27.02
CA PRO A 147 -19.04 -18.90 -27.46
C PRO A 147 -19.53 -17.54 -26.95
N ALA A 148 -20.58 -16.99 -27.63
CA ALA A 148 -21.15 -15.69 -27.32
C ALA A 148 -21.69 -15.60 -25.88
N GLU A 149 -22.27 -16.69 -25.38
CA GLU A 149 -22.79 -16.78 -24.00
C GLU A 149 -21.65 -16.60 -22.97
N ALA A 150 -20.45 -17.17 -23.22
CA ALA A 150 -19.32 -17.05 -22.34
C ALA A 150 -18.79 -15.60 -22.33
N THR A 151 -18.61 -14.99 -23.53
CA THR A 151 -18.08 -13.63 -23.65
C THR A 151 -19.07 -12.57 -23.15
N GLY A 152 -20.39 -12.84 -23.22
CA GLY A 152 -21.42 -12.01 -22.63
C GLY A 152 -21.55 -12.11 -21.10
N SER A 153 -20.85 -13.06 -20.46
CA SER A 153 -20.98 -13.28 -19.02
C SER A 153 -20.27 -12.20 -18.18
N ARG A 154 -20.78 -11.98 -16.96
CA ARG A 154 -20.13 -11.07 -15.99
C ARG A 154 -18.74 -11.59 -15.57
N ALA A 155 -18.57 -12.91 -15.49
CA ALA A 155 -17.30 -13.52 -15.13
C ALA A 155 -16.22 -13.18 -16.17
N PHE A 156 -16.51 -13.35 -17.46
CA PHE A 156 -15.60 -13.00 -18.54
C PHE A 156 -15.20 -11.51 -18.51
N ARG A 157 -16.18 -10.61 -18.34
CA ARG A 157 -15.89 -9.17 -18.23
C ARG A 157 -15.03 -8.83 -16.99
N SER A 158 -15.22 -9.55 -15.89
CA SER A 158 -14.37 -9.38 -14.70
C SER A 158 -12.93 -9.80 -14.96
N GLU A 159 -12.71 -10.95 -15.61
CA GLU A 159 -11.36 -11.41 -15.98
C GLU A 159 -10.71 -10.49 -17.02
N LEU A 160 -11.46 -10.02 -17.99
CA LEU A 160 -10.98 -9.05 -18.97
C LEU A 160 -10.57 -7.73 -18.31
N ARG A 161 -11.39 -7.21 -17.40
CA ARG A 161 -11.06 -6.02 -16.60
C ARG A 161 -9.75 -6.21 -15.84
N ASN A 162 -9.58 -7.35 -15.18
CA ASN A 162 -8.37 -7.69 -14.45
C ASN A 162 -7.14 -7.72 -15.39
N LEU A 163 -7.28 -8.30 -16.58
CA LEU A 163 -6.21 -8.32 -17.58
C LEU A 163 -5.82 -6.91 -18.04
N LEU A 164 -6.82 -6.07 -18.38
CA LEU A 164 -6.57 -4.71 -18.85
C LEU A 164 -5.98 -3.82 -17.75
N ALA A 165 -6.45 -3.97 -16.51
CA ALA A 165 -5.88 -3.29 -15.35
C ALA A 165 -4.42 -3.71 -15.13
N ARG A 166 -4.12 -5.01 -15.21
CA ARG A 166 -2.74 -5.53 -15.12
C ARG A 166 -1.83 -4.98 -16.20
N ALA A 167 -2.31 -4.96 -17.45
CA ALA A 167 -1.52 -4.38 -18.55
C ALA A 167 -1.19 -2.90 -18.26
N GLY A 168 -2.16 -2.12 -17.80
CA GLY A 168 -1.94 -0.73 -17.41
C GLY A 168 -0.96 -0.57 -16.24
N GLU A 169 -1.12 -1.36 -15.18
CA GLU A 169 -0.24 -1.33 -14.01
C GLU A 169 1.21 -1.66 -14.36
N LEU A 170 1.43 -2.65 -15.21
CA LEU A 170 2.76 -3.05 -15.70
C LEU A 170 3.32 -2.11 -16.78
N GLY A 171 2.52 -1.20 -17.31
CA GLY A 171 2.89 -0.34 -18.44
C GLY A 171 2.97 -1.10 -19.76
N VAL A 172 2.26 -2.23 -19.87
CA VAL A 172 2.19 -3.05 -21.09
C VAL A 172 1.23 -2.36 -22.07
N SER A 173 1.77 -1.95 -23.22
CA SER A 173 0.95 -1.35 -24.29
C SER A 173 0.06 -2.40 -24.97
N ALA A 174 -0.89 -1.93 -25.77
CA ALA A 174 -1.72 -2.84 -26.55
C ALA A 174 -0.89 -3.70 -27.53
N ASP A 175 0.18 -3.14 -28.08
CA ASP A 175 1.06 -3.87 -28.99
C ASP A 175 1.88 -4.92 -28.24
N ASP A 176 2.42 -4.56 -27.06
CA ASP A 176 3.12 -5.52 -26.18
C ASP A 176 2.18 -6.65 -25.74
N LEU A 177 0.93 -6.36 -25.42
CA LEU A 177 -0.06 -7.36 -25.02
C LEU A 177 -0.36 -8.32 -26.17
N ALA A 178 -0.47 -7.81 -27.41
CA ALA A 178 -0.65 -8.65 -28.59
C ALA A 178 0.57 -9.54 -28.83
N ASP A 179 1.78 -9.00 -28.68
CA ASP A 179 3.03 -9.73 -28.85
C ASP A 179 3.22 -10.81 -27.80
N LEU A 180 2.92 -10.51 -26.55
CA LEU A 180 2.90 -11.47 -25.45
C LEU A 180 1.89 -12.60 -25.73
N GLY A 181 0.69 -12.25 -26.21
CA GLY A 181 -0.34 -13.23 -26.58
C GLY A 181 0.16 -14.22 -27.64
N ARG A 182 0.87 -13.73 -28.67
CA ARG A 182 1.48 -14.59 -29.69
C ARG A 182 2.59 -15.48 -29.13
N ARG A 183 3.52 -14.89 -28.38
CA ARG A 183 4.67 -15.62 -27.81
C ARG A 183 4.27 -16.69 -26.80
N LEU A 184 3.26 -16.41 -25.99
CA LEU A 184 2.76 -17.32 -24.95
C LEU A 184 1.64 -18.25 -25.43
N ASN A 185 1.24 -18.13 -26.70
CA ASN A 185 0.14 -18.88 -27.30
C ASN A 185 -1.18 -18.72 -26.54
N VAL A 186 -1.53 -17.45 -26.18
CA VAL A 186 -2.78 -17.08 -25.52
C VAL A 186 -3.65 -16.29 -26.50
N PRO A 187 -4.49 -16.96 -27.33
CA PRO A 187 -5.21 -16.32 -28.45
C PRO A 187 -6.13 -15.18 -28.03
N ILE A 188 -6.70 -15.22 -26.82
CA ILE A 188 -7.60 -14.20 -26.31
C ILE A 188 -6.93 -12.86 -26.03
N TRP A 189 -5.61 -12.80 -25.90
CA TRP A 189 -4.89 -11.53 -25.68
C TRP A 189 -4.81 -10.65 -26.93
N GLY A 190 -4.95 -11.23 -28.13
CA GLY A 190 -5.08 -10.48 -29.37
C GLY A 190 -6.33 -9.58 -29.38
N PRO A 191 -7.54 -10.13 -29.23
CA PRO A 191 -8.77 -9.35 -29.04
C PRO A 191 -8.70 -8.39 -27.86
N ALA A 192 -8.16 -8.82 -26.71
CA ALA A 192 -7.99 -7.95 -25.54
C ALA A 192 -7.12 -6.73 -25.87
N SER A 193 -6.06 -6.90 -26.67
CA SER A 193 -5.20 -5.80 -27.12
C SER A 193 -5.95 -4.79 -28.01
N GLN A 194 -6.88 -5.25 -28.83
CA GLN A 194 -7.74 -4.37 -29.62
C GLN A 194 -8.66 -3.53 -28.73
N LEU A 195 -9.23 -4.14 -27.68
CA LEU A 195 -10.02 -3.41 -26.70
C LEU A 195 -9.17 -2.37 -25.98
N LEU A 196 -7.94 -2.71 -25.60
CA LEU A 196 -7.00 -1.79 -24.94
C LEU A 196 -6.71 -0.58 -25.84
N ARG A 197 -6.44 -0.79 -27.15
CA ARG A 197 -6.28 0.31 -28.13
C ARG A 197 -7.52 1.20 -28.23
N THR A 198 -8.70 0.57 -28.30
CA THR A 198 -9.98 1.30 -28.41
C THR A 198 -10.23 2.13 -27.14
N TRP A 199 -9.96 1.57 -25.98
CA TRP A 199 -10.06 2.24 -24.69
C TRP A 199 -9.12 3.43 -24.61
N ASP A 200 -7.85 3.26 -25.02
CA ASP A 200 -6.85 4.34 -25.06
C ASP A 200 -7.19 5.42 -26.07
N ALA A 201 -7.72 5.03 -27.22
CA ALA A 201 -8.16 5.98 -28.25
C ALA A 201 -9.38 6.79 -27.80
N GLN A 202 -10.35 6.17 -27.13
CA GLN A 202 -11.49 6.88 -26.53
C GLN A 202 -11.04 7.86 -25.44
N GLY A 203 -10.08 7.49 -24.61
CA GLY A 203 -9.46 8.38 -23.62
C GLY A 203 -8.78 9.60 -24.27
N ARG A 204 -8.10 9.41 -25.41
CA ARG A 204 -7.48 10.50 -26.19
C ARG A 204 -8.50 11.37 -26.93
N ALA A 205 -9.46 10.75 -27.61
CA ALA A 205 -10.51 11.47 -28.33
C ALA A 205 -11.43 12.28 -27.41
N SER A 206 -11.67 11.81 -26.20
CA SER A 206 -12.37 12.57 -25.15
C SER A 206 -11.52 13.75 -24.64
N ALA A 207 -10.20 13.65 -24.74
CA ALA A 207 -9.28 14.75 -24.46
C ALA A 207 -9.38 15.91 -25.44
N GLU A 208 -9.63 15.60 -26.71
CA GLU A 208 -9.76 16.58 -27.79
C GLU A 208 -11.15 17.23 -27.80
N ARG A 209 -12.17 16.52 -27.33
CA ARG A 209 -13.54 17.07 -27.19
C ARG A 209 -13.66 17.75 -25.81
N ARG A 210 -13.50 19.05 -25.78
CA ARG A 210 -13.50 19.93 -24.60
C ARG A 210 -14.68 19.78 -23.61
N ALA A 211 -15.67 18.95 -23.91
CA ALA A 211 -16.94 18.84 -23.16
C ALA A 211 -17.15 17.50 -22.45
N GLN A 212 -16.28 16.50 -22.61
CA GLN A 212 -16.50 15.17 -22.01
C GLN A 212 -15.55 14.90 -20.84
N THR A 213 -16.13 14.50 -19.71
CA THR A 213 -15.39 14.04 -18.53
C THR A 213 -14.59 12.79 -18.88
N ARG A 214 -13.27 12.85 -18.61
CA ARG A 214 -12.35 11.73 -18.85
C ARG A 214 -12.56 10.65 -17.80
N LYS A 215 -12.99 9.48 -18.24
CA LYS A 215 -13.14 8.30 -17.38
C LYS A 215 -11.86 7.47 -17.43
N MET A 216 -11.28 7.13 -16.28
CA MET A 216 -9.98 6.44 -16.17
C MET A 216 -9.99 5.39 -15.07
N ASP A 217 -9.24 4.30 -15.27
CA ASP A 217 -8.84 3.40 -14.19
C ASP A 217 -7.67 3.99 -13.36
N THR A 218 -7.36 3.36 -12.23
CA THR A 218 -6.35 3.86 -11.29
C THR A 218 -4.92 3.85 -11.83
N ALA A 219 -4.56 2.88 -12.70
CA ALA A 219 -3.23 2.80 -13.27
C ALA A 219 -3.02 3.90 -14.31
N ARG A 220 -3.98 4.07 -15.23
CA ARG A 220 -3.96 5.16 -16.21
C ARG A 220 -3.97 6.53 -15.57
N LEU A 221 -4.70 6.69 -14.47
CA LEU A 221 -4.71 7.94 -13.72
C LEU A 221 -3.29 8.30 -13.25
N GLN A 222 -2.53 7.32 -12.74
CA GLN A 222 -1.16 7.54 -12.31
C GLN A 222 -0.24 7.88 -13.48
N ASP A 223 -0.31 7.14 -14.58
CA ASP A 223 0.49 7.41 -15.77
C ASP A 223 0.17 8.79 -16.40
N ARG A 224 -1.11 9.19 -16.43
CA ARG A 224 -1.51 10.51 -16.87
C ARG A 224 -1.03 11.63 -15.93
N ALA A 225 -0.94 11.36 -14.64
CA ALA A 225 -0.33 12.30 -13.71
C ALA A 225 1.18 12.47 -13.97
N VAL A 226 1.88 11.38 -14.31
CA VAL A 226 3.30 11.42 -14.74
C VAL A 226 3.46 12.25 -16.00
N GLU A 227 2.63 12.01 -17.03
CA GLU A 227 2.63 12.81 -18.26
C GLU A 227 2.36 14.29 -17.96
N ALA A 228 1.37 14.59 -17.12
CA ALA A 228 1.03 15.96 -16.73
C ALA A 228 2.19 16.67 -16.03
N LEU A 229 2.91 15.99 -15.13
CA LEU A 229 4.10 16.54 -14.49
C LEU A 229 5.20 16.87 -15.52
N SER A 230 5.37 16.02 -16.52
CA SER A 230 6.37 16.20 -17.57
C SER A 230 6.01 17.36 -18.53
N SER A 231 4.72 17.56 -18.82
CA SER A 231 4.24 18.60 -19.75
C SER A 231 3.80 19.89 -19.06
N TRP A 232 3.98 20.04 -17.74
CA TRP A 232 3.42 21.13 -16.93
C TRP A 232 3.69 22.53 -17.50
N GLY A 233 4.94 22.81 -17.88
CA GLY A 233 5.33 24.08 -18.51
C GLY A 233 4.80 24.22 -19.93
N ALA A 234 4.87 23.16 -20.73
CA ALA A 234 4.37 23.15 -22.10
C ALA A 234 2.85 23.36 -22.18
N ASP A 235 2.12 22.86 -21.18
CA ASP A 235 0.67 23.04 -21.02
C ASP A 235 0.31 24.41 -20.42
N ALA A 236 1.29 25.24 -20.10
CA ALA A 236 1.15 26.56 -19.48
C ALA A 236 0.26 26.54 -18.21
N VAL A 237 0.40 25.51 -17.37
CA VAL A 237 -0.35 25.40 -16.12
C VAL A 237 0.07 26.52 -15.18
N THR A 238 -0.87 27.34 -14.72
CA THR A 238 -0.60 28.55 -13.93
C THR A 238 -0.38 28.26 -12.44
N ALA A 239 -0.83 27.10 -11.95
CA ALA A 239 -0.58 26.68 -10.58
C ALA A 239 0.81 26.05 -10.42
N PRO A 240 1.43 26.12 -9.22
CA PRO A 240 2.63 25.37 -8.93
C PRO A 240 2.36 23.86 -9.02
N ARG A 241 3.39 23.07 -9.35
CA ARG A 241 3.29 21.62 -9.35
C ARG A 241 2.95 21.14 -7.95
N PRO A 242 1.90 20.31 -7.75
CA PRO A 242 1.55 19.79 -6.44
C PRO A 242 2.44 18.60 -6.05
N VAL A 243 3.76 18.83 -6.04
CA VAL A 243 4.80 17.86 -5.65
C VAL A 243 5.15 18.10 -4.19
N PRO A 244 4.89 17.15 -3.28
CA PRO A 244 5.25 17.30 -1.87
C PRO A 244 6.78 17.32 -1.68
N ASP A 245 7.26 17.94 -0.59
CA ASP A 245 8.68 17.89 -0.21
C ASP A 245 9.11 16.49 0.23
N LEU A 246 8.19 15.74 0.88
CA LEU A 246 8.42 14.38 1.36
C LEU A 246 7.24 13.46 1.03
N VAL A 247 7.55 12.35 0.35
CA VAL A 247 6.60 11.28 0.08
C VAL A 247 7.04 10.02 0.84
N LEU A 248 6.21 9.58 1.76
CA LEU A 248 6.38 8.34 2.51
C LEU A 248 5.43 7.29 1.94
N VAL A 249 5.86 6.04 1.79
CA VAL A 249 5.00 4.94 1.32
C VAL A 249 5.10 3.78 2.29
N ASP A 250 4.01 3.47 2.99
CA ASP A 250 3.91 2.28 3.84
C ASP A 250 3.40 1.09 3.03
N ASP A 251 3.84 -0.12 3.37
CA ASP A 251 3.51 -1.38 2.68
C ASP A 251 3.79 -1.32 1.15
N TYR A 252 4.98 -0.81 0.76
CA TYR A 252 5.35 -0.62 -0.65
C TYR A 252 5.37 -1.90 -1.47
N GLN A 253 5.55 -3.08 -0.85
CA GLN A 253 5.42 -4.40 -1.49
C GLN A 253 4.04 -4.64 -2.11
N ASP A 254 3.03 -3.95 -1.62
CA ASP A 254 1.65 -4.03 -2.11
C ASP A 254 1.29 -2.94 -3.13
N CYS A 255 2.26 -2.07 -3.46
CA CYS A 255 2.10 -1.07 -4.51
C CYS A 255 2.34 -1.67 -5.91
N THR A 256 1.87 -0.96 -6.94
CA THR A 256 1.96 -1.39 -8.34
C THR A 256 3.13 -0.69 -9.06
N ALA A 257 3.51 -1.20 -10.23
CA ALA A 257 4.52 -0.56 -11.06
C ALA A 257 4.09 0.85 -11.53
N ALA A 258 2.79 1.12 -11.70
CA ALA A 258 2.29 2.47 -11.95
C ALA A 258 2.62 3.42 -10.79
N THR A 259 2.51 2.94 -9.54
CA THR A 259 2.93 3.72 -8.37
C THR A 259 4.44 4.00 -8.39
N ALA A 260 5.25 3.01 -8.75
CA ALA A 260 6.70 3.21 -8.85
C ALA A 260 7.05 4.30 -9.89
N ARG A 261 6.40 4.29 -11.07
CA ARG A 261 6.56 5.34 -12.09
C ARG A 261 6.17 6.72 -11.56
N LEU A 262 5.05 6.82 -10.85
CA LEU A 262 4.62 8.06 -10.23
C LEU A 262 5.65 8.58 -9.21
N LEU A 263 6.16 7.71 -8.32
CA LEU A 263 7.17 8.09 -7.33
C LEU A 263 8.48 8.55 -8.00
N THR A 264 8.92 7.86 -9.05
CA THR A 264 10.09 8.26 -9.83
C THR A 264 9.90 9.64 -10.47
N ALA A 265 8.72 9.91 -11.02
CA ALA A 265 8.40 11.23 -11.59
C ALA A 265 8.39 12.34 -10.54
N LEU A 266 7.86 12.06 -9.32
CA LEU A 266 7.89 13.00 -8.21
C LEU A 266 9.31 13.24 -7.67
N ALA A 267 10.18 12.22 -7.69
CA ALA A 267 11.57 12.33 -7.26
C ALA A 267 12.49 12.95 -8.30
N THR A 268 12.02 13.14 -9.54
CA THR A 268 12.77 13.80 -10.62
C THR A 268 12.69 15.32 -10.44
N PRO A 269 13.83 16.04 -10.39
CA PRO A 269 13.83 17.49 -10.27
C PRO A 269 13.04 18.14 -11.41
N ASP A 270 12.27 19.15 -11.08
CA ASP A 270 11.65 20.03 -12.07
C ASP A 270 12.64 21.10 -12.58
N PRO A 271 12.26 21.98 -13.53
CA PRO A 271 13.14 23.03 -14.04
C PRO A 271 13.69 23.98 -12.96
N ASP A 272 12.98 24.15 -11.85
CA ASP A 272 13.37 24.99 -10.72
C ASP A 272 14.20 24.19 -9.67
N GLY A 273 14.45 22.90 -9.92
CA GLY A 273 15.20 22.01 -9.05
C GLY A 273 14.39 21.40 -7.92
N HIS A 274 13.08 21.68 -7.81
CA HIS A 274 12.21 21.09 -6.80
C HIS A 274 11.89 19.62 -7.14
N ARG A 275 11.96 18.74 -6.14
CA ARG A 275 11.63 17.33 -6.24
C ARG A 275 11.11 16.81 -4.90
N ALA A 276 10.33 15.75 -4.92
CA ALA A 276 10.03 15.02 -3.71
C ALA A 276 11.22 14.19 -3.24
N GLN A 277 11.48 14.22 -1.95
CA GLN A 277 12.25 13.17 -1.29
C GLN A 277 11.32 11.98 -1.05
N VAL A 278 11.74 10.76 -1.39
CA VAL A 278 10.89 9.56 -1.32
C VAL A 278 11.46 8.56 -0.32
N VAL A 279 10.63 8.11 0.60
CA VAL A 279 10.94 7.03 1.56
C VAL A 279 9.91 5.93 1.41
N VAL A 280 10.33 4.74 1.02
CA VAL A 280 9.47 3.57 0.88
C VAL A 280 9.78 2.55 1.97
N LEU A 281 8.74 2.01 2.62
CA LEU A 281 8.88 1.02 3.68
C LEU A 281 8.12 -0.24 3.30
N GLY A 282 8.72 -1.40 3.52
CA GLY A 282 8.04 -2.64 3.16
C GLY A 282 8.73 -3.91 3.66
N ASP A 283 8.05 -5.00 3.37
CA ASP A 283 8.51 -6.36 3.62
C ASP A 283 8.16 -7.23 2.40
N PRO A 284 9.15 -7.69 1.64
CA PRO A 284 8.89 -8.46 0.42
C PRO A 284 8.23 -9.81 0.68
N ASP A 285 8.25 -10.31 1.92
CA ASP A 285 7.69 -11.62 2.29
C ASP A 285 6.18 -11.60 2.57
N VAL A 286 5.59 -10.42 2.78
CA VAL A 286 4.19 -10.28 3.21
C VAL A 286 3.31 -9.52 2.22
N ALA A 287 3.57 -9.67 0.94
CA ALA A 287 2.72 -9.07 -0.10
C ALA A 287 1.34 -9.75 -0.16
N VAL A 288 0.29 -9.00 0.09
CA VAL A 288 -1.11 -9.50 0.10
C VAL A 288 -1.95 -8.99 -1.07
N GLU A 289 -1.51 -7.94 -1.76
CA GLU A 289 -2.23 -7.34 -2.89
C GLU A 289 -1.65 -7.76 -4.27
N THR A 290 -0.90 -8.86 -4.34
CA THR A 290 -0.30 -9.35 -5.60
C THR A 290 -1.37 -9.65 -6.66
N PHE A 291 -2.54 -10.11 -6.26
CA PHE A 291 -3.68 -10.34 -7.15
C PHE A 291 -4.26 -9.02 -7.73
N ARG A 292 -3.94 -7.86 -7.12
CA ARG A 292 -4.29 -6.51 -7.59
C ARG A 292 -3.12 -5.72 -8.16
N GLY A 293 -1.98 -6.36 -8.42
CA GLY A 293 -0.82 -5.70 -8.99
C GLY A 293 0.29 -5.36 -8.03
N GLY A 294 0.13 -5.69 -6.77
CA GLY A 294 1.19 -5.58 -5.79
C GLY A 294 2.44 -6.32 -6.25
N THR A 295 3.57 -5.66 -6.21
CA THR A 295 4.82 -6.15 -6.80
C THR A 295 5.96 -6.01 -5.80
N PRO A 296 6.26 -7.07 -5.00
CA PRO A 296 7.31 -7.01 -3.97
C PRO A 296 8.70 -6.65 -4.48
N SER A 297 9.00 -6.97 -5.75
CA SER A 297 10.28 -6.62 -6.38
C SER A 297 10.51 -5.11 -6.51
N LEU A 298 9.48 -4.28 -6.36
CA LEU A 298 9.62 -2.82 -6.34
C LEU A 298 10.51 -2.32 -5.19
N LEU A 299 10.54 -3.06 -4.06
CA LEU A 299 11.44 -2.74 -2.95
C LEU A 299 12.92 -2.85 -3.35
N VAL A 300 13.25 -3.81 -4.21
CA VAL A 300 14.62 -3.96 -4.76
C VAL A 300 14.85 -2.92 -5.86
N ALA A 301 13.89 -2.75 -6.77
CA ALA A 301 13.99 -1.79 -7.87
C ALA A 301 14.08 -0.32 -7.39
N ALA A 302 13.66 -0.01 -6.18
CA ALA A 302 13.80 1.32 -5.59
C ALA A 302 15.27 1.76 -5.41
N GLU A 303 16.21 0.82 -5.36
CA GLU A 303 17.65 1.09 -5.25
C GLU A 303 18.32 1.43 -6.58
N ASP A 304 17.70 1.03 -7.68
CA ASP A 304 18.26 1.26 -9.00
C ASP A 304 18.32 2.75 -9.34
N HIS A 305 19.37 3.15 -10.04
CA HIS A 305 19.53 4.54 -10.52
C HIS A 305 18.42 4.98 -11.51
N SER A 306 17.83 4.03 -12.22
CA SER A 306 16.67 4.27 -13.08
C SER A 306 15.34 4.38 -12.31
N GLY A 307 15.35 4.01 -11.02
CA GLY A 307 14.22 4.11 -10.10
C GLY A 307 14.36 5.32 -9.18
N LEU A 308 14.36 5.07 -7.87
CA LEU A 308 14.48 6.11 -6.85
C LEU A 308 15.93 6.39 -6.43
N ALA A 309 16.88 5.57 -6.84
CA ALA A 309 18.27 5.58 -6.36
C ALA A 309 18.34 5.60 -4.81
N ALA A 310 17.46 4.85 -4.16
CA ALA A 310 17.25 4.91 -2.73
C ALA A 310 18.33 4.15 -1.96
N THR A 311 18.77 4.71 -0.83
CA THR A 311 19.67 4.00 0.11
C THR A 311 18.88 2.94 0.87
N ARG A 312 19.35 1.69 0.84
CA ARG A 312 18.74 0.59 1.60
C ARG A 312 19.13 0.68 3.08
N LEU A 313 18.11 0.66 3.94
CA LEU A 313 18.26 0.51 5.39
C LEU A 313 17.35 -0.62 5.89
N ARG A 314 17.68 -1.17 7.06
CA ARG A 314 16.95 -2.29 7.65
C ARG A 314 16.58 -2.00 9.09
N LEU A 315 15.40 -2.47 9.47
CA LEU A 315 14.97 -2.52 10.86
C LEU A 315 15.15 -3.96 11.36
N THR A 316 15.96 -4.13 12.39
CA THR A 316 16.36 -5.43 12.92
C THR A 316 15.71 -5.78 14.24
N THR A 317 15.10 -4.81 14.95
CA THR A 317 14.43 -5.02 16.22
C THR A 317 12.95 -5.37 16.00
N CYS A 318 12.50 -6.53 16.48
CA CYS A 318 11.08 -6.92 16.48
C CYS A 318 10.43 -6.58 17.81
N TYR A 319 9.41 -5.73 17.78
CA TYR A 319 8.65 -5.26 18.95
C TYR A 319 7.36 -6.07 19.19
N ARG A 320 7.05 -7.02 18.32
CA ARG A 320 5.81 -7.80 18.36
C ARG A 320 6.08 -9.23 18.77
N GLY A 321 5.27 -9.74 19.69
CA GLY A 321 5.32 -11.13 20.16
C GLY A 321 6.42 -11.39 21.20
N ASN A 322 6.43 -12.61 21.70
CA ASN A 322 7.48 -13.11 22.59
C ASN A 322 8.63 -13.76 21.78
N PRO A 323 9.77 -14.05 22.42
CA PRO A 323 10.92 -14.68 21.74
C PRO A 323 10.59 -16.02 21.05
N ALA A 324 9.67 -16.83 21.62
CA ALA A 324 9.28 -18.12 21.04
C ALA A 324 8.51 -17.92 19.72
N ILE A 325 7.57 -16.97 19.67
CA ILE A 325 6.84 -16.60 18.43
C ILE A 325 7.81 -16.05 17.40
N ALA A 326 8.75 -15.19 17.80
CA ALA A 326 9.76 -14.64 16.90
C ALA A 326 10.64 -15.74 16.29
N ALA A 327 10.98 -16.80 17.05
CA ALA A 327 11.73 -17.94 16.54
C ALA A 327 10.95 -18.73 15.47
N VAL A 328 9.65 -18.99 15.70
CA VAL A 328 8.78 -19.68 14.74
C VAL A 328 8.62 -18.83 13.47
N ILE A 329 8.40 -17.53 13.59
CA ILE A 329 8.31 -16.63 12.45
C ILE A 329 9.58 -16.68 11.61
N ARG A 330 10.76 -16.64 12.22
CA ARG A 330 12.04 -16.75 11.51
C ARG A 330 12.20 -18.07 10.77
N ASP A 331 11.86 -19.18 11.42
CA ASP A 331 11.93 -20.52 10.79
C ASP A 331 11.01 -20.62 9.58
N GLN A 332 9.77 -20.14 9.71
CA GLN A 332 8.81 -20.16 8.63
C GLN A 332 9.19 -19.19 7.50
N SER A 333 9.61 -17.97 7.83
CA SER A 333 10.06 -16.98 6.85
C SER A 333 11.27 -17.47 6.05
N ALA A 334 12.17 -18.24 6.65
CA ALA A 334 13.33 -18.81 5.96
C ALA A 334 12.95 -19.76 4.82
N ARG A 335 11.75 -20.33 4.86
CA ARG A 335 11.21 -21.26 3.83
C ARG A 335 10.49 -20.54 2.69
N VAL A 336 10.15 -19.25 2.86
CA VAL A 336 9.47 -18.47 1.82
C VAL A 336 10.47 -18.06 0.74
N PRO A 337 10.23 -18.41 -0.53
CA PRO A 337 11.05 -17.92 -1.64
C PRO A 337 10.96 -16.38 -1.70
N VAL A 338 12.10 -15.71 -1.89
CA VAL A 338 12.14 -14.25 -1.99
C VAL A 338 12.93 -13.81 -3.22
N THR A 339 12.51 -12.69 -3.78
CA THR A 339 13.29 -11.99 -4.80
C THR A 339 14.18 -10.96 -4.11
N GLY A 340 15.49 -11.10 -4.21
CA GLY A 340 16.46 -10.18 -3.62
C GLY A 340 17.05 -10.66 -2.29
N THR A 341 17.16 -9.77 -1.29
CA THR A 341 17.84 -10.07 -0.02
C THR A 341 16.90 -10.68 1.01
N THR A 342 17.41 -11.62 1.81
CA THR A 342 16.74 -12.19 2.99
C THR A 342 17.17 -11.54 4.30
N ALA A 343 18.04 -10.54 4.24
CA ALA A 343 18.67 -9.96 5.43
C ALA A 343 17.67 -9.27 6.39
N HIS A 344 16.50 -8.82 5.88
CA HIS A 344 15.42 -8.25 6.70
C HIS A 344 14.74 -9.28 7.61
N ARG A 345 14.89 -10.59 7.35
CA ARG A 345 14.37 -11.69 8.18
C ARG A 345 15.15 -11.88 9.48
N GLN A 346 16.37 -11.37 9.54
CA GLN A 346 17.22 -11.47 10.72
C GLN A 346 16.81 -10.39 11.73
N THR A 347 15.89 -10.74 12.62
CA THR A 347 15.43 -9.83 13.67
C THR A 347 15.80 -10.34 15.05
N THR A 348 16.03 -9.39 15.97
CA THR A 348 16.19 -9.64 17.39
C THR A 348 14.96 -9.15 18.14
N PRO A 349 14.44 -9.88 19.14
CA PRO A 349 13.37 -9.37 19.99
C PRO A 349 13.79 -8.08 20.67
N ALA A 350 12.87 -7.11 20.78
CA ALA A 350 13.11 -5.92 21.58
C ALA A 350 13.36 -6.30 23.05
N PRO A 351 14.23 -5.56 23.76
CA PRO A 351 14.40 -5.73 25.20
C PRO A 351 13.02 -5.61 25.89
N GLN A 352 12.66 -6.61 26.67
CA GLN A 352 11.43 -6.54 27.47
C GLN A 352 11.64 -5.45 28.53
N SER A 353 10.92 -4.32 28.43
CA SER A 353 10.88 -3.37 29.54
C SER A 353 10.17 -4.04 30.72
N SER A 354 10.87 -4.14 31.85
CA SER A 354 10.37 -4.64 33.13
C SER A 354 9.19 -3.84 33.70
N ALA A 355 8.66 -2.86 32.96
CA ALA A 355 7.64 -1.90 33.42
C ALA A 355 6.18 -2.34 33.20
N ARG A 356 5.90 -3.60 32.82
CA ARG A 356 4.51 -4.10 32.74
C ARG A 356 4.10 -5.04 33.89
N SER A 357 4.81 -4.98 35.02
CA SER A 357 4.50 -5.76 36.24
C SER A 357 4.07 -4.88 37.42
N SER A 358 3.28 -3.84 37.19
CA SER A 358 2.71 -3.09 38.30
C SER A 358 1.36 -2.52 37.94
N ALA A 359 0.30 -3.32 38.05
CA ALA A 359 -1.04 -2.84 38.30
C ALA A 359 -1.90 -3.97 38.87
N GLY A 360 -2.08 -3.94 40.18
CA GLY A 360 -3.11 -4.67 40.86
C GLY A 360 -2.82 -4.71 42.36
N PRO A 361 -3.68 -4.11 43.24
CA PRO A 361 -3.49 -4.24 44.68
C PRO A 361 -3.73 -5.67 45.09
N SER A 362 -2.77 -6.23 45.79
CA SER A 362 -2.82 -7.52 46.45
C SER A 362 -3.95 -7.58 47.47
N SER A 363 -4.94 -8.39 47.22
CA SER A 363 -5.73 -9.03 48.29
C SER A 363 -5.24 -10.47 48.46
N GLY A 364 -4.78 -10.78 49.67
CA GLY A 364 -4.09 -12.02 49.99
C GLY A 364 -4.92 -13.25 49.67
N ALA A 365 -4.33 -14.12 48.92
CA ALA A 365 -4.63 -15.54 48.87
C ALA A 365 -3.30 -16.26 48.65
N SER A 366 -3.07 -17.27 49.48
CA SER A 366 -1.89 -18.09 49.65
C SER A 366 -1.23 -18.54 48.36
N ASP A 367 0.11 -18.46 48.33
CA ASP A 367 1.02 -19.05 47.35
C ASP A 367 0.83 -20.59 47.28
N ALA A 368 -0.12 -21.01 46.46
CA ALA A 368 -0.10 -22.35 45.90
C ALA A 368 0.42 -22.19 44.46
N GLU A 369 1.54 -22.84 44.18
CA GLU A 369 2.27 -22.87 42.90
C GLU A 369 1.35 -22.69 41.69
N ARG A 370 1.33 -21.45 41.14
CA ARG A 370 0.88 -21.26 39.77
C ARG A 370 2.00 -21.79 38.87
N PRO A 371 1.74 -22.80 38.03
CA PRO A 371 2.70 -23.17 37.02
C PRO A 371 2.97 -21.90 36.22
N GLN A 372 4.21 -21.43 36.20
CA GLN A 372 4.67 -20.47 35.23
C GLN A 372 4.33 -21.05 33.85
N ALA A 373 3.30 -20.55 33.22
CA ALA A 373 2.96 -20.93 31.85
C ALA A 373 4.25 -20.69 31.04
N ALA A 374 4.94 -21.77 30.72
CA ALA A 374 6.08 -21.73 29.82
C ALA A 374 5.59 -21.00 28.59
N ALA A 375 6.24 -19.88 28.26
CA ALA A 375 5.94 -19.12 27.06
C ALA A 375 6.30 -20.00 25.85
N GLY A 376 5.45 -20.98 25.55
CA GLY A 376 5.60 -21.98 24.51
C GLY A 376 4.69 -21.69 23.33
N VAL A 377 5.13 -22.11 22.17
CA VAL A 377 4.28 -22.19 20.98
C VAL A 377 3.71 -23.61 20.94
N GLU A 378 2.38 -23.72 20.94
CA GLU A 378 1.68 -24.99 20.75
C GLU A 378 1.32 -25.13 19.25
N VAL A 379 1.65 -26.29 18.68
CA VAL A 379 1.27 -26.62 17.31
C VAL A 379 0.11 -27.62 17.36
N VAL A 380 -1.03 -27.18 16.83
CA VAL A 380 -2.23 -28.01 16.77
C VAL A 380 -2.44 -28.47 15.33
N LEU A 381 -2.51 -29.80 15.14
CA LEU A 381 -2.84 -30.41 13.86
C LEU A 381 -4.34 -30.73 13.82
N ALA A 382 -5.06 -30.11 12.92
CA ALA A 382 -6.47 -30.39 12.68
C ALA A 382 -6.63 -31.29 11.45
N SER A 383 -7.54 -32.25 11.51
CA SER A 383 -7.84 -33.15 10.37
C SER A 383 -8.75 -32.51 9.31
N SER A 384 -9.37 -31.37 9.67
CA SER A 384 -10.22 -30.58 8.76
C SER A 384 -10.26 -29.12 9.16
N ILE A 385 -10.61 -28.24 8.21
CA ILE A 385 -10.77 -26.80 8.44
C ILE A 385 -11.84 -26.50 9.53
N TRP A 386 -12.86 -27.36 9.65
CA TRP A 386 -13.89 -27.20 10.68
C TRP A 386 -13.36 -27.47 12.08
N GLN A 387 -12.45 -28.45 12.24
CA GLN A 387 -11.77 -28.70 13.51
C GLN A 387 -10.82 -27.56 13.87
N GLU A 388 -10.10 -27.01 12.90
CA GLU A 388 -9.26 -25.86 13.10
C GLU A 388 -10.08 -24.65 13.58
N HIS A 389 -11.18 -24.32 12.89
CA HIS A 389 -12.07 -23.23 13.30
C HIS A 389 -12.68 -23.45 14.69
N ALA A 390 -13.09 -24.68 15.00
CA ALA A 390 -13.64 -25.01 16.31
C ALA A 390 -12.60 -24.87 17.42
N HIS A 391 -11.34 -25.27 17.16
CA HIS A 391 -10.23 -25.11 18.10
C HIS A 391 -9.93 -23.63 18.34
N VAL A 392 -9.80 -22.82 17.30
CA VAL A 392 -9.54 -21.37 17.40
C VAL A 392 -10.67 -20.69 18.18
N ALA A 393 -11.94 -20.96 17.85
CA ALA A 393 -13.08 -20.37 18.53
C ALA A 393 -13.13 -20.75 20.02
N ARG A 394 -12.78 -22.00 20.35
CA ARG A 394 -12.71 -22.46 21.74
C ARG A 394 -11.60 -21.77 22.52
N THR A 395 -10.40 -21.67 21.93
CA THR A 395 -9.24 -21.01 22.53
C THR A 395 -9.54 -19.54 22.81
N LEU A 396 -10.05 -18.81 21.81
CA LEU A 396 -10.44 -17.40 21.97
C LEU A 396 -11.49 -17.20 23.05
N ARG A 397 -12.47 -18.10 23.13
CA ARG A 397 -13.50 -18.02 24.19
C ARG A 397 -12.91 -18.25 25.57
N LEU A 398 -12.00 -19.23 25.73
CA LEU A 398 -11.32 -19.49 27.00
C LEU A 398 -10.46 -18.29 27.42
N GLU A 399 -9.71 -17.70 26.52
CA GLU A 399 -8.91 -16.49 26.75
C GLU A 399 -9.80 -15.31 27.17
N HIS A 400 -10.93 -15.11 26.49
CA HIS A 400 -11.88 -14.06 26.84
C HIS A 400 -12.47 -14.26 28.25
N VAL A 401 -12.86 -15.48 28.58
CA VAL A 401 -13.46 -15.81 29.91
C VAL A 401 -12.44 -15.71 31.04
N HIS A 402 -11.20 -16.16 30.82
CA HIS A 402 -10.19 -16.22 31.88
C HIS A 402 -9.40 -14.92 32.05
N HIS A 403 -9.22 -14.17 30.98
CA HIS A 403 -8.32 -12.99 30.97
C HIS A 403 -9.03 -11.68 30.61
N GLY A 404 -10.33 -11.69 30.31
CA GLY A 404 -11.10 -10.49 29.97
C GLY A 404 -10.60 -9.79 28.71
N THR A 405 -9.88 -10.51 27.83
CA THR A 405 -9.39 -9.98 26.56
C THR A 405 -10.55 -9.85 25.57
N ALA A 406 -10.69 -8.66 24.99
CA ALA A 406 -11.72 -8.36 23.97
C ALA A 406 -11.30 -8.89 22.60
#